data_6b7384aa81fe7f76b63d1c14f946730b
#
_entry.id   6b7384aa81fe7f76b63d1c14f946730b
#
_cell.length_a   1.000
_cell.length_b   1.000
_cell.length_c   1.000
_cell.angle_alpha   90.00
_cell.angle_beta   90.00
_cell.angle_gamma   90.00
#
_symmetry.space_group_name_H-M   'P 1'
#
loop_
_entity.id
_entity.type
_entity.pdbx_description
1 polymer ?
#
loop_
_entity_poly.entity_id
_entity_poly.type
_entity_poly.pdbx_seq_one_letter_code
_entity_poly.pdbx_strand_id
1 'polypeptide(L)'
;SEEVFNRFPNTIKLTACAMLLAVVVAVPLGAVAAVKQNTLFDSISMVIALIGVSMPIFWLGLLLILLFSLKLGLFPSSGSEGIKSIVLPAVALGFNHMASIARTTRSSMLETIRQDYIRTVRAKGVAYGVVIRKHALKNALIPTITVIGLQIGYMLGGSVLTETVFAW
;
A
#
# COMPACT_ATOMS: atom_id res chain seq x y z
N SER A 1 14.60 0.40 -28.08
CA SER A 1 13.12 0.46 -28.17
C SER A 1 12.46 -0.90 -27.99
N GLU A 2 12.96 -1.96 -28.65
CA GLU A 2 12.33 -3.31 -28.60
C GLU A 2 12.40 -3.97 -27.22
N GLU A 3 13.50 -3.83 -26.48
CA GLU A 3 13.62 -4.38 -25.11
C GLU A 3 12.59 -3.80 -24.15
N VAL A 4 12.27 -2.50 -24.27
CA VAL A 4 11.26 -1.85 -23.44
C VAL A 4 9.88 -2.44 -23.72
N PHE A 5 9.53 -2.65 -24.98
CA PHE A 5 8.24 -3.26 -25.35
C PHE A 5 8.12 -4.71 -24.88
N ASN A 6 9.21 -5.47 -24.89
CA ASN A 6 9.21 -6.86 -24.43
C ASN A 6 9.08 -6.99 -22.89
N ARG A 7 9.63 -6.04 -22.13
CA ARG A 7 9.57 -6.03 -20.65
C ARG A 7 8.31 -5.36 -20.09
N PHE A 8 7.68 -4.48 -20.87
CA PHE A 8 6.52 -3.68 -20.44
C PHE A 8 5.35 -4.52 -19.89
N PRO A 9 4.95 -5.67 -20.46
CA PRO A 9 3.90 -6.50 -19.88
C PRO A 9 4.24 -7.02 -18.47
N ASN A 10 5.51 -7.33 -18.21
CA ASN A 10 5.97 -7.78 -16.90
C ASN A 10 5.93 -6.64 -15.88
N THR A 11 6.37 -5.45 -16.29
CA THR A 11 6.26 -4.22 -15.48
C THR A 11 4.83 -3.93 -15.09
N ILE A 12 3.87 -4.03 -16.01
CA ILE A 12 2.44 -3.83 -15.72
C ILE A 12 1.95 -4.87 -14.71
N LYS A 13 2.29 -6.14 -14.90
CA LYS A 13 1.89 -7.22 -13.96
C LYS A 13 2.43 -6.96 -12.57
N LEU A 14 3.71 -6.63 -12.44
CA LEU A 14 4.35 -6.34 -11.17
C LEU A 14 3.70 -5.13 -10.49
N THR A 15 3.52 -4.04 -11.23
CA THR A 15 2.88 -2.81 -10.72
C THR A 15 1.44 -3.08 -10.27
N ALA A 16 0.66 -3.82 -11.04
CA ALA A 16 -0.72 -4.17 -10.69
C ALA A 16 -0.78 -5.01 -9.41
N CYS A 17 0.08 -6.03 -9.28
CA CYS A 17 0.16 -6.86 -8.08
C CYS A 17 0.61 -6.06 -6.86
N ALA A 18 1.65 -5.23 -7.01
CA ALA A 18 2.17 -4.40 -5.95
C ALA A 18 1.13 -3.36 -5.48
N MET A 19 0.42 -2.72 -6.42
CA MET A 19 -0.63 -1.76 -6.11
C MET A 19 -1.83 -2.43 -5.44
N LEU A 20 -2.28 -3.57 -5.94
CA LEU A 20 -3.37 -4.32 -5.33
C LEU A 20 -3.05 -4.67 -3.88
N LEU A 21 -1.85 -5.20 -3.63
CA LEU A 21 -1.36 -5.52 -2.29
C LEU A 21 -1.31 -4.26 -1.41
N ALA A 22 -0.77 -3.17 -1.95
CA ALA A 22 -0.68 -1.90 -1.22
C ALA A 22 -2.07 -1.38 -0.81
N VAL A 23 -3.04 -1.38 -1.71
CA VAL A 23 -4.40 -0.89 -1.45
C VAL A 23 -5.14 -1.78 -0.44
N VAL A 24 -5.09 -3.10 -0.64
CA VAL A 24 -5.77 -4.08 0.24
C VAL A 24 -5.28 -4.00 1.68
N VAL A 25 -4.00 -3.68 1.89
CA VAL A 25 -3.43 -3.55 3.24
C VAL A 25 -3.55 -2.11 3.76
N ALA A 26 -3.19 -1.11 2.96
CA ALA A 26 -3.07 0.27 3.41
C ALA A 26 -4.41 0.94 3.73
N VAL A 27 -5.45 0.67 2.93
CA VAL A 27 -6.75 1.30 3.14
C VAL A 27 -7.40 0.84 4.46
N PRO A 28 -7.50 -0.47 4.75
CA PRO A 28 -8.00 -0.91 6.05
C PRO A 28 -7.12 -0.44 7.22
N LEU A 29 -5.80 -0.50 7.06
CA LEU A 29 -4.86 -0.06 8.09
C LEU A 29 -5.06 1.42 8.43
N GLY A 30 -5.11 2.29 7.43
CA GLY A 30 -5.35 3.72 7.60
C GLY A 30 -6.71 4.03 8.21
N ALA A 31 -7.77 3.32 7.77
CA ALA A 31 -9.11 3.48 8.31
C ALA A 31 -9.19 3.07 9.80
N VAL A 32 -8.62 1.92 10.16
CA VAL A 32 -8.58 1.45 11.56
C VAL A 32 -7.72 2.36 12.43
N ALA A 33 -6.57 2.82 11.93
CA ALA A 33 -5.72 3.77 12.63
C ALA A 33 -6.46 5.09 12.94
N ALA A 34 -7.28 5.59 12.00
CA ALA A 34 -8.12 6.77 12.22
C ALA A 34 -9.19 6.55 13.28
N VAL A 35 -9.90 5.41 13.23
CA VAL A 35 -10.93 5.07 14.23
C VAL A 35 -10.33 4.90 15.61
N LYS A 36 -9.12 4.34 15.69
CA LYS A 36 -8.35 4.15 16.94
C LYS A 36 -7.32 5.27 17.16
N GLN A 37 -7.66 6.50 16.79
CA GLN A 37 -6.77 7.66 16.92
C GLN A 37 -6.18 7.75 18.34
N ASN A 38 -4.90 8.11 18.44
CA ASN A 38 -4.15 8.28 19.69
C ASN A 38 -3.98 7.00 20.52
N THR A 39 -4.19 5.82 19.96
CA THR A 39 -3.85 4.55 20.60
C THR A 39 -2.46 4.06 20.16
N LEU A 40 -1.93 3.05 20.87
CA LEU A 40 -0.68 2.39 20.47
C LEU A 40 -0.76 1.81 19.05
N PHE A 41 -1.92 1.28 18.64
CA PHE A 41 -2.12 0.78 17.29
C PHE A 41 -1.92 1.87 16.23
N ASP A 42 -2.53 3.04 16.45
CA ASP A 42 -2.37 4.19 15.57
C ASP A 42 -0.91 4.64 15.48
N SER A 43 -0.25 4.82 16.63
CA SER A 43 1.15 5.25 16.70
C SER A 43 2.10 4.26 16.01
N ILE A 44 1.98 2.96 16.31
CA ILE A 44 2.81 1.92 15.70
C ILE A 44 2.58 1.86 14.19
N SER A 45 1.32 1.89 13.74
CA SER A 45 0.98 1.88 12.31
C SER A 45 1.62 3.05 11.57
N MET A 46 1.59 4.24 12.16
CA MET A 46 2.18 5.44 11.55
C MET A 46 3.71 5.43 11.57
N VAL A 47 4.33 4.87 12.61
CA VAL A 47 5.80 4.67 12.67
C VAL A 47 6.24 3.69 11.59
N ILE A 48 5.54 2.55 11.43
CA ILE A 48 5.84 1.57 10.37
C ILE A 48 5.67 2.23 8.99
N ALA A 49 4.62 3.01 8.80
CA ALA A 49 4.41 3.75 7.56
C ALA A 49 5.54 4.77 7.29
N LEU A 50 6.02 5.47 8.32
CA LEU A 50 7.13 6.41 8.18
C LEU A 50 8.43 5.70 7.80
N ILE A 51 8.73 4.57 8.43
CA ILE A 51 9.87 3.72 8.07
C ILE A 51 9.74 3.28 6.61
N GLY A 52 8.55 2.82 6.19
CA GLY A 52 8.32 2.37 4.82
C GLY A 52 8.58 3.43 3.75
N VAL A 53 8.20 4.69 3.99
CA VAL A 53 8.50 5.80 3.06
C VAL A 53 9.99 6.14 3.05
N SER A 54 10.67 5.98 4.18
CA SER A 54 12.08 6.36 4.33
C SER A 54 13.04 5.32 3.78
N MET A 55 12.61 4.06 3.62
CA MET A 55 13.46 2.97 3.15
C MET A 55 13.59 2.99 1.62
N PRO A 56 14.83 2.96 1.08
CA PRO A 56 15.03 2.77 -0.35
C PRO A 56 14.49 1.41 -0.81
N ILE A 57 13.74 1.39 -1.92
CA ILE A 57 13.09 0.18 -2.45
C ILE A 57 14.11 -0.95 -2.71
N PHE A 58 15.26 -0.62 -3.28
CA PHE A 58 16.31 -1.62 -3.56
C PHE A 58 16.85 -2.25 -2.28
N TRP A 59 17.02 -1.47 -1.21
CA TRP A 59 17.51 -1.96 0.07
C TRP A 59 16.51 -2.90 0.74
N LEU A 60 15.22 -2.52 0.73
CA LEU A 60 14.15 -3.41 1.19
C LEU A 60 14.11 -4.70 0.36
N GLY A 61 14.25 -4.61 -0.97
CA GLY A 61 14.30 -5.77 -1.85
C GLY A 61 15.43 -6.74 -1.47
N LEU A 62 16.63 -6.23 -1.23
CA LEU A 62 17.77 -7.05 -0.79
C LEU A 62 17.54 -7.71 0.58
N LEU A 63 16.93 -7.00 1.53
CA LEU A 63 16.57 -7.57 2.84
C LEU A 63 15.53 -8.69 2.69
N LEU A 64 14.52 -8.51 1.84
CA LEU A 64 13.51 -9.53 1.58
C LEU A 64 14.12 -10.78 0.93
N ILE A 65 15.03 -10.62 -0.03
CA ILE A 65 15.77 -11.74 -0.63
C ILE A 65 16.58 -12.47 0.45
N LEU A 66 17.36 -11.73 1.24
CA LEU A 66 18.22 -12.32 2.28
C LEU A 66 17.40 -13.11 3.29
N LEU A 67 16.26 -12.57 3.75
CA LEU A 67 15.45 -13.17 4.79
C LEU A 67 14.58 -14.31 4.24
N PHE A 68 13.77 -14.01 3.23
CA PHE A 68 12.72 -14.93 2.76
C PHE A 68 13.19 -15.92 1.70
N SER A 69 14.20 -15.55 0.92
CA SER A 69 14.76 -16.45 -0.09
C SER A 69 15.95 -17.25 0.45
N LEU A 70 16.99 -16.58 0.94
CA LEU A 70 18.23 -17.26 1.33
C LEU A 70 18.15 -17.95 2.70
N LYS A 71 17.59 -17.27 3.74
CA LYS A 71 17.49 -17.87 5.06
C LYS A 71 16.32 -18.83 5.22
N LEU A 72 15.13 -18.45 4.75
CA LEU A 72 13.91 -19.23 4.95
C LEU A 72 13.59 -20.15 3.76
N GLY A 73 14.15 -19.92 2.57
CA GLY A 73 13.91 -20.74 1.39
C GLY A 73 12.45 -20.77 0.90
N LEU A 74 11.65 -19.74 1.25
CA LEU A 74 10.21 -19.73 0.97
C LEU A 74 9.89 -19.23 -0.45
N PHE A 75 10.69 -18.31 -0.96
CA PHE A 75 10.50 -17.64 -2.26
C PHE A 75 11.79 -17.63 -3.08
N PRO A 76 11.70 -17.65 -4.42
CA PRO A 76 12.89 -17.53 -5.26
C PRO A 76 13.55 -16.14 -5.11
N SER A 77 14.87 -16.10 -5.22
CA SER A 77 15.66 -14.86 -5.13
C SER A 77 15.61 -14.02 -6.41
N SER A 78 15.33 -14.65 -7.56
CA SER A 78 15.36 -14.01 -8.87
C SER A 78 14.50 -14.77 -9.87
N GLY A 79 14.24 -14.14 -11.01
CA GLY A 79 13.46 -14.70 -12.11
C GLY A 79 11.99 -14.31 -12.08
N SER A 80 11.31 -14.53 -13.21
CA SER A 80 9.91 -14.16 -13.42
C SER A 80 8.98 -15.38 -13.60
N GLU A 81 9.46 -16.58 -13.31
CA GLU A 81 8.70 -17.80 -13.51
C GLU A 81 7.86 -18.16 -12.27
N GLY A 82 6.53 -18.22 -12.47
CA GLY A 82 5.58 -18.66 -11.46
C GLY A 82 5.12 -17.57 -10.48
N ILE A 83 4.04 -17.87 -9.77
CA ILE A 83 3.36 -16.92 -8.85
C ILE A 83 4.26 -16.54 -7.66
N LYS A 84 5.13 -17.44 -7.21
CA LYS A 84 6.00 -17.18 -6.06
C LYS A 84 7.08 -16.14 -6.35
N SER A 85 7.52 -16.01 -7.61
CA SER A 85 8.58 -15.05 -7.98
C SER A 85 8.11 -13.59 -7.93
N ILE A 86 6.80 -13.33 -8.08
CA ILE A 86 6.25 -11.97 -8.03
C ILE A 86 6.08 -11.42 -6.61
N VAL A 87 6.04 -12.30 -5.59
CA VAL A 87 5.66 -11.91 -4.21
C VAL A 87 6.67 -10.94 -3.62
N LEU A 88 7.97 -11.28 -3.61
CA LEU A 88 8.99 -10.41 -3.02
C LEU A 88 9.14 -9.08 -3.77
N PRO A 89 9.20 -9.04 -5.12
CA PRO A 89 9.21 -7.79 -5.87
C PRO A 89 7.96 -6.93 -5.62
N ALA A 90 6.77 -7.55 -5.58
CA ALA A 90 5.52 -6.85 -5.33
C ALA A 90 5.46 -6.26 -3.91
N VAL A 91 5.96 -6.97 -2.91
CA VAL A 91 6.07 -6.46 -1.54
C VAL A 91 7.08 -5.32 -1.47
N ALA A 92 8.26 -5.45 -2.07
CA ALA A 92 9.29 -4.42 -2.06
C ALA A 92 8.79 -3.12 -2.71
N LEU A 93 8.20 -3.24 -3.92
CA LEU A 93 7.65 -2.11 -4.64
C LEU A 93 6.42 -1.52 -3.94
N GLY A 94 5.51 -2.37 -3.45
CA GLY A 94 4.26 -1.95 -2.83
C GLY A 94 4.42 -1.31 -1.47
N PHE A 95 5.44 -1.68 -0.68
CA PHE A 95 5.58 -1.26 0.72
C PHE A 95 5.74 0.25 0.89
N ASN A 96 6.55 0.88 0.07
CA ASN A 96 6.72 2.34 0.10
C ASN A 96 5.41 3.08 -0.25
N HIS A 97 4.72 2.61 -1.28
CA HIS A 97 3.44 3.19 -1.73
C HIS A 97 2.30 2.91 -0.74
N MET A 98 2.29 1.72 -0.12
CA MET A 98 1.38 1.34 0.96
C MET A 98 1.42 2.35 2.11
N ALA A 99 2.61 2.77 2.52
CA ALA A 99 2.79 3.74 3.58
C ALA A 99 2.16 5.10 3.25
N SER A 100 2.31 5.58 2.02
CA SER A 100 1.68 6.82 1.55
C SER A 100 0.15 6.71 1.53
N ILE A 101 -0.39 5.61 0.98
CA ILE A 101 -1.83 5.35 0.91
C ILE A 101 -2.43 5.25 2.33
N ALA A 102 -1.79 4.52 3.24
CA ALA A 102 -2.27 4.37 4.61
C ALA A 102 -2.36 5.71 5.36
N ARG A 103 -1.33 6.55 5.24
CA ARG A 103 -1.32 7.89 5.86
C ARG A 103 -2.40 8.79 5.28
N THR A 104 -2.57 8.80 3.96
CA THR A 104 -3.63 9.59 3.32
C THR A 104 -5.01 9.10 3.74
N THR A 105 -5.25 7.79 3.73
CA THR A 105 -6.52 7.20 4.18
C THR A 105 -6.81 7.59 5.63
N ARG A 106 -5.81 7.49 6.52
CA ARG A 106 -5.97 7.90 7.92
C ARG A 106 -6.34 9.37 8.05
N SER A 107 -5.61 10.25 7.38
CA SER A 107 -5.86 11.69 7.44
C SER A 107 -7.27 12.04 6.93
N SER A 108 -7.65 11.50 5.77
CA SER A 108 -8.97 11.72 5.16
C SER A 108 -10.10 11.14 6.02
N MET A 109 -9.88 9.99 6.66
CA MET A 109 -10.85 9.41 7.60
C MET A 109 -11.05 10.29 8.82
N LEU A 110 -9.97 10.82 9.43
CA LEU A 110 -10.06 11.71 10.59
C LEU A 110 -10.81 13.00 10.25
N GLU A 111 -10.56 13.57 9.08
CA GLU A 111 -11.26 14.75 8.59
C GLU A 111 -12.75 14.45 8.38
N THR A 112 -13.05 13.34 7.71
CA THR A 112 -14.43 12.94 7.39
C THR A 112 -15.25 12.62 8.63
N ILE A 113 -14.69 11.92 9.61
CA ILE A 113 -15.39 11.56 10.86
C ILE A 113 -15.83 12.80 11.66
N ARG A 114 -15.13 13.92 11.49
CA ARG A 114 -15.42 15.19 12.19
C ARG A 114 -16.46 16.05 11.48
N GLN A 115 -16.92 15.68 10.29
CA GLN A 115 -17.92 16.43 9.51
C GLN A 115 -19.30 16.40 10.15
N ASP A 116 -20.07 17.47 9.97
CA ASP A 116 -21.40 17.63 10.57
C ASP A 116 -22.42 16.59 10.09
N TYR A 117 -22.32 16.14 8.85
CA TYR A 117 -23.21 15.08 8.35
C TYR A 117 -22.99 13.75 9.08
N ILE A 118 -21.78 13.44 9.50
CA ILE A 118 -21.48 12.25 10.35
C ILE A 118 -22.15 12.39 11.72
N ARG A 119 -22.12 13.59 12.31
CA ARG A 119 -22.84 13.87 13.56
C ARG A 119 -24.36 13.68 13.39
N THR A 120 -24.90 14.14 12.28
CA THR A 120 -26.32 13.98 11.94
C THR A 120 -26.72 12.51 11.79
N VAL A 121 -25.91 11.70 11.08
CA VAL A 121 -26.16 10.26 10.94
C VAL A 121 -26.12 9.55 12.28
N ARG A 122 -25.18 9.90 13.15
CA ARG A 122 -25.10 9.36 14.53
C ARG A 122 -26.31 9.76 15.37
N ALA A 123 -26.77 10.99 15.28
CA ALA A 123 -27.96 11.47 16.00
C ALA A 123 -29.24 10.72 15.58
N LYS A 124 -29.29 10.19 14.36
CA LYS A 124 -30.38 9.32 13.88
C LYS A 124 -30.33 7.88 14.42
N GLY A 125 -29.40 7.57 15.33
CA GLY A 125 -29.29 6.26 15.96
C GLY A 125 -28.61 5.18 15.11
N VAL A 126 -27.93 5.53 14.02
CA VAL A 126 -27.21 4.57 13.18
C VAL A 126 -26.01 4.00 13.94
N ALA A 127 -25.86 2.67 13.92
CA ALA A 127 -24.76 1.98 14.60
C ALA A 127 -23.39 2.49 14.13
N TYR A 128 -22.46 2.73 15.06
CA TYR A 128 -21.16 3.34 14.79
C TYR A 128 -20.37 2.64 13.68
N GLY A 129 -20.33 1.31 13.66
CA GLY A 129 -19.65 0.55 12.61
C GLY A 129 -20.23 0.79 11.21
N VAL A 130 -21.54 1.05 11.08
CA VAL A 130 -22.18 1.41 9.81
C VAL A 130 -21.81 2.83 9.44
N VAL A 131 -21.80 3.76 10.39
CA VAL A 131 -21.36 5.15 10.16
C VAL A 131 -19.94 5.17 9.59
N ILE A 132 -19.02 4.41 10.19
CA ILE A 132 -17.63 4.35 9.72
C ILE A 132 -17.53 3.74 8.32
N ARG A 133 -18.09 2.55 8.11
CA ARG A 133 -17.91 1.82 6.84
C ARG A 133 -18.69 2.43 5.66
N LYS A 134 -19.93 2.86 5.90
CA LYS A 134 -20.83 3.27 4.84
C LYS A 134 -20.81 4.78 4.58
N HIS A 135 -20.58 5.59 5.61
CA HIS A 135 -20.63 7.04 5.50
C HIS A 135 -19.26 7.69 5.53
N ALA A 136 -18.40 7.35 6.50
CA ALA A 136 -17.09 7.97 6.62
C ALA A 136 -16.09 7.44 5.58
N LEU A 137 -15.89 6.12 5.50
CA LEU A 137 -14.90 5.51 4.60
C LEU A 137 -15.18 5.85 3.14
N LYS A 138 -16.44 5.79 2.70
CA LYS A 138 -16.79 6.08 1.32
C LYS A 138 -16.31 7.48 0.87
N ASN A 139 -16.49 8.49 1.71
CA ASN A 139 -16.08 9.86 1.42
C ASN A 139 -14.55 10.05 1.61
N ALA A 140 -13.97 9.41 2.62
CA ALA A 140 -12.53 9.44 2.86
C ALA A 140 -11.71 8.76 1.75
N LEU A 141 -12.31 7.85 0.97
CA LEU A 141 -11.66 7.23 -0.16
C LEU A 141 -11.43 8.17 -1.35
N ILE A 142 -12.13 9.29 -1.45
CA ILE A 142 -11.99 10.21 -2.59
C ILE A 142 -10.54 10.71 -2.73
N PRO A 143 -9.91 11.35 -1.72
CA PRO A 143 -8.51 11.73 -1.80
C PRO A 143 -7.57 10.51 -1.90
N THR A 144 -7.93 9.41 -1.25
CA THR A 144 -7.14 8.16 -1.28
C THR A 144 -7.05 7.60 -2.70
N ILE A 145 -8.16 7.57 -3.46
CA ILE A 145 -8.18 7.11 -4.86
C ILE A 145 -7.29 8.01 -5.74
N THR A 146 -7.30 9.31 -5.51
CA THR A 146 -6.41 10.25 -6.21
C THR A 146 -4.94 9.92 -5.96
N VAL A 147 -4.57 9.66 -4.70
CA VAL A 147 -3.21 9.25 -4.35
C VAL A 147 -2.85 7.90 -4.97
N ILE A 148 -3.76 6.92 -4.96
CA ILE A 148 -3.55 5.62 -5.61
C ILE A 148 -3.24 5.81 -7.11
N GLY A 149 -4.02 6.65 -7.80
CA GLY A 149 -3.79 6.95 -9.22
C GLY A 149 -2.42 7.55 -9.49
N LEU A 150 -1.98 8.52 -8.67
CA LEU A 150 -0.64 9.10 -8.75
C LEU A 150 0.46 8.07 -8.47
N GLN A 151 0.26 7.21 -7.47
CA GLN A 151 1.22 6.18 -7.11
C GLN A 151 1.41 5.13 -8.23
N ILE A 152 0.38 4.81 -9.00
CA ILE A 152 0.52 3.92 -10.18
C ILE A 152 1.52 4.51 -11.17
N GLY A 153 1.43 5.81 -11.46
CA GLY A 153 2.38 6.50 -12.33
C GLY A 153 3.81 6.43 -11.80
N TYR A 154 4.02 6.68 -10.51
CA TYR A 154 5.34 6.56 -9.87
C TYR A 154 5.87 5.12 -9.87
N MET A 155 5.02 4.13 -9.64
CA MET A 155 5.41 2.72 -9.66
C MET A 155 5.88 2.27 -11.04
N LEU A 156 5.22 2.70 -12.11
CA LEU A 156 5.64 2.39 -13.48
C LEU A 156 7.03 2.95 -13.80
N GLY A 157 7.34 4.15 -13.30
CA GLY A 157 8.69 4.74 -13.44
C GLY A 157 9.73 4.13 -12.51
N GLY A 158 9.34 3.70 -11.31
CA GLY A 158 10.22 3.17 -10.27
C GLY A 158 10.42 1.66 -10.28
N SER A 159 9.64 0.93 -11.07
CA SER A 159 9.71 -0.54 -11.16
C SER A 159 11.05 -1.06 -11.67
N VAL A 160 11.76 -0.29 -12.49
CA VAL A 160 13.05 -0.66 -13.10
C VAL A 160 14.08 -1.07 -12.04
N LEU A 161 14.16 -0.35 -10.91
CA LEU A 161 15.07 -0.72 -9.83
C LEU A 161 14.68 -2.05 -9.19
N THR A 162 13.39 -2.28 -8.97
CA THR A 162 12.88 -3.53 -8.42
C THR A 162 13.10 -4.69 -9.39
N GLU A 163 12.81 -4.50 -10.67
CA GLU A 163 13.04 -5.49 -11.71
C GLU A 163 14.53 -5.87 -11.82
N THR A 164 15.42 -4.89 -11.65
CA THR A 164 16.88 -5.13 -11.68
C THR A 164 17.33 -5.93 -10.45
N VAL A 165 16.85 -5.59 -9.24
CA VAL A 165 17.23 -6.28 -7.99
C VAL A 165 16.78 -7.73 -7.99
N PHE A 166 15.59 -8.02 -8.51
CA PHE A 166 15.02 -9.37 -8.55
C PHE A 166 15.28 -10.12 -9.87
N ALA A 167 16.00 -9.51 -10.82
CA ALA A 167 16.19 -10.03 -12.18
C ALA A 167 14.85 -10.50 -12.81
N TRP A 168 13.82 -9.68 -12.66
CA TRP A 168 12.43 -9.90 -13.05
C TRP A 168 12.21 -9.65 -14.55
#